data_5f0b176bd399f6f50b70a65d9f21a5fa
#
_entry.id   5f0b176bd399f6f50b70a65d9f21a5fa
#
_cell.length_a   1.000
_cell.length_b   1.000
_cell.length_c   1.000
_cell.angle_alpha   90.00
_cell.angle_beta   90.00
_cell.angle_gamma   90.00
#
_symmetry.space_group_name_H-M   'P 1'
#
loop_
_entity.id
_entity.type
_entity.pdbx_description
1 polymer ?
#
loop_
_entity_poly.entity_id
_entity_poly.type
_entity_poly.pdbx_seq_one_letter_code
_entity_poly.pdbx_strand_id
1 'polypeptide(L)'
;MASNRGVVYLGPGKVEVQSIDFPKLEMGSRKCEHGVILKVISTNICGSDQHMVRGRTTAQSGLVLGHEITGEIVEKGRDVEFLGVGDIVSVPFNIACGRCRNCRKAGLEFVSM
;
A
#
# COMPACT_ATOMS: atom_id res chain seq x y z
N MET A 1 -23.99 4.19 -3.15
CA MET A 1 -22.73 3.73 -3.73
C MET A 1 -21.56 4.12 -2.85
N ALA A 2 -20.72 3.18 -2.52
CA ALA A 2 -19.52 3.50 -1.74
C ALA A 2 -18.58 4.37 -2.57
N SER A 3 -18.00 5.40 -1.95
CA SER A 3 -16.97 6.21 -2.56
C SER A 3 -15.61 5.78 -2.05
N ASN A 4 -14.58 5.92 -2.88
CA ASN A 4 -13.21 5.69 -2.47
C ASN A 4 -12.49 7.02 -2.33
N ARG A 5 -11.93 7.28 -1.16
CA ARG A 5 -11.27 8.55 -0.87
C ARG A 5 -9.90 8.29 -0.25
N GLY A 6 -8.99 9.19 -0.49
CA GLY A 6 -7.66 9.13 0.08
C GLY A 6 -7.12 10.51 0.40
N VAL A 7 -6.11 10.56 1.24
CA VAL A 7 -5.36 11.78 1.51
C VAL A 7 -4.30 11.91 0.44
N VAL A 8 -4.38 12.99 -0.34
CA VAL A 8 -3.51 13.24 -1.47
C VAL A 8 -2.54 14.36 -1.14
N TYR A 9 -1.26 14.14 -1.42
CA TYR A 9 -0.23 15.14 -1.27
C TYR A 9 -0.25 16.08 -2.49
N LEU A 10 -0.42 17.37 -2.25
CA LEU A 10 -0.49 18.36 -3.31
C LEU A 10 0.80 19.17 -3.48
N GLY A 11 1.62 19.22 -2.46
CA GLY A 11 2.85 19.97 -2.42
C GLY A 11 3.27 20.25 -0.98
N PRO A 12 4.42 20.89 -0.74
CA PRO A 12 4.88 21.17 0.62
C PRO A 12 3.83 21.89 1.45
N GLY A 13 3.47 21.27 2.59
CA GLY A 13 2.48 21.80 3.51
C GLY A 13 1.02 21.64 3.08
N LYS A 14 0.75 20.93 1.99
CA LYS A 14 -0.61 20.80 1.46
C LYS A 14 -1.00 19.35 1.26
N VAL A 15 -2.06 18.94 1.94
CA VAL A 15 -2.72 17.64 1.72
C VAL A 15 -4.22 17.87 1.64
N GLU A 16 -4.92 16.99 0.95
CA GLU A 16 -6.35 17.11 0.77
C GLU A 16 -6.97 15.73 0.63
N VAL A 17 -8.16 15.54 1.22
CA VAL A 17 -8.95 14.33 1.00
C VAL A 17 -9.64 14.47 -0.35
N GLN A 18 -9.37 13.54 -1.25
CA GLN A 18 -9.94 13.54 -2.60
C GLN A 18 -10.56 12.20 -2.91
N SER A 19 -11.48 12.19 -3.85
CA SER A 19 -11.98 10.95 -4.45
C SER A 19 -10.89 10.35 -5.31
N ILE A 20 -10.65 9.05 -5.15
CA ILE A 20 -9.68 8.30 -5.95
C ILE A 20 -10.38 7.10 -6.57
N ASP A 21 -9.82 6.59 -7.65
CA ASP A 21 -10.37 5.41 -8.31
C ASP A 21 -10.25 4.18 -7.43
N PHE A 22 -11.18 3.26 -7.57
CA PHE A 22 -11.06 1.96 -6.93
C PHE A 22 -9.90 1.18 -7.55
N PRO A 23 -9.08 0.51 -6.74
CA PRO A 23 -7.96 -0.25 -7.26
C PRO A 23 -8.42 -1.48 -8.03
N LYS A 24 -7.57 -1.96 -8.93
CA LYS A 24 -7.76 -3.20 -9.67
C LYS A 24 -6.51 -4.06 -9.49
N LEU A 25 -6.68 -5.37 -9.58
CA LEU A 25 -5.55 -6.30 -9.54
C LEU A 25 -4.83 -6.31 -10.91
N GLU A 26 -4.32 -5.16 -11.27
CA GLU A 26 -3.62 -4.95 -12.54
C GLU A 26 -2.44 -4.00 -12.32
N MET A 27 -1.35 -4.27 -13.03
CA MET A 27 -0.19 -3.39 -13.08
C MET A 27 0.07 -3.05 -14.56
N GLY A 28 -0.50 -1.93 -15.00
CA GLY A 28 -0.49 -1.58 -16.40
C GLY A 28 -1.29 -2.59 -17.23
N SER A 29 -0.65 -3.27 -18.17
CA SER A 29 -1.29 -4.30 -19.00
C SER A 29 -1.26 -5.71 -18.40
N ARG A 30 -0.66 -5.87 -17.21
CA ARG A 30 -0.50 -7.18 -16.56
C ARG A 30 -1.49 -7.35 -15.42
N LYS A 31 -1.97 -8.58 -15.24
CA LYS A 31 -2.75 -8.94 -14.05
C LYS A 31 -1.80 -9.11 -12.86
N CYS A 32 -2.23 -8.61 -11.70
CA CYS A 32 -1.49 -8.77 -10.46
C CYS A 32 -1.96 -10.04 -9.75
N GLU A 33 -1.36 -11.18 -10.10
CA GLU A 33 -1.75 -12.49 -9.59
C GLU A 33 -1.31 -12.72 -8.14
N HIS A 34 -0.36 -11.94 -7.65
CA HIS A 34 0.20 -12.06 -6.30
C HIS A 34 -0.32 -10.99 -5.34
N GLY A 35 -1.20 -10.13 -5.79
CA GLY A 35 -1.68 -9.01 -4.99
C GLY A 35 -3.03 -9.27 -4.35
N VAL A 36 -3.39 -8.38 -3.44
CA VAL A 36 -4.72 -8.36 -2.82
C VAL A 36 -5.26 -6.94 -2.86
N ILE A 37 -6.58 -6.84 -2.81
CA ILE A 37 -7.25 -5.56 -2.60
C ILE A 37 -7.82 -5.56 -1.18
N LEU A 38 -7.53 -4.50 -0.45
CA LEU A 38 -7.95 -4.34 0.94
C LEU A 38 -9.03 -3.28 1.07
N LYS A 39 -10.03 -3.57 1.89
CA LYS A 39 -10.92 -2.55 2.43
C LYS A 39 -10.24 -2.01 3.68
N VAL A 40 -9.80 -0.76 3.63
CA VAL A 40 -9.04 -0.15 4.73
C VAL A 40 -9.90 0.01 5.97
N ILE A 41 -9.43 -0.52 7.09
CA ILE A 41 -10.05 -0.35 8.41
C ILE A 41 -9.40 0.83 9.11
N SER A 42 -8.08 0.89 9.11
CA SER A 42 -7.34 2.03 9.66
C SER A 42 -5.98 2.17 8.97
N THR A 43 -5.45 3.37 9.03
CA THR A 43 -4.10 3.66 8.55
C THR A 43 -3.48 4.64 9.53
N ASN A 44 -2.21 4.46 9.84
CA ASN A 44 -1.50 5.30 10.79
C ASN A 44 -0.67 6.37 10.08
N ILE A 45 -0.34 7.41 10.81
CA ILE A 45 0.59 8.43 10.35
C ILE A 45 1.98 8.07 10.88
N CYS A 46 2.94 8.00 9.97
CA CYS A 46 4.34 7.75 10.26
C CYS A 46 5.13 9.05 10.19
N GLY A 47 6.31 9.11 10.82
CA GLY A 47 7.20 10.25 10.71
C GLY A 47 7.59 10.57 9.27
N SER A 48 7.69 9.56 8.39
CA SER A 48 7.99 9.78 6.99
C SER A 48 6.87 10.51 6.25
N ASP A 49 5.62 10.34 6.65
CA ASP A 49 4.51 11.12 6.10
C ASP A 49 4.67 12.61 6.40
N GLN A 50 5.11 12.94 7.61
CA GLN A 50 5.38 14.33 8.00
C GLN A 50 6.53 14.92 7.17
N HIS A 51 7.58 14.14 6.91
CA HIS A 51 8.67 14.60 6.06
C HIS A 51 8.21 14.87 4.63
N MET A 52 7.34 14.04 4.10
CA MET A 52 6.74 14.28 2.78
C MET A 52 5.93 15.57 2.76
N VAL A 53 5.06 15.77 3.74
CA VAL A 53 4.22 16.96 3.83
C VAL A 53 5.06 18.23 3.95
N ARG A 54 6.19 18.16 4.64
CA ARG A 54 7.10 19.29 4.79
C ARG A 54 7.98 19.53 3.56
N GLY A 55 7.85 18.72 2.53
CA GLY A 55 8.64 18.86 1.30
C GLY A 55 10.08 18.39 1.40
N ARG A 56 10.40 17.54 2.39
CA ARG A 56 11.76 17.01 2.60
C ARG A 56 12.09 15.78 1.78
N THR A 57 11.15 15.32 0.96
CA THR A 57 11.33 14.14 0.12
C THR A 57 11.11 14.51 -1.34
N THR A 58 11.34 13.55 -2.23
CA THR A 58 11.09 13.71 -3.67
C THR A 58 9.65 13.35 -4.06
N ALA A 59 8.73 13.29 -3.08
CA ALA A 59 7.34 12.96 -3.35
C ALA A 59 6.72 13.92 -4.36
N GLN A 60 6.01 13.38 -5.34
CA GLN A 60 5.36 14.15 -6.38
C GLN A 60 3.94 14.51 -5.97
N SER A 61 3.46 15.66 -6.45
CA SER A 61 2.07 16.05 -6.29
C SER A 61 1.15 14.99 -6.89
N GLY A 62 0.07 14.68 -6.19
CA GLY A 62 -0.88 13.64 -6.60
C GLY A 62 -0.66 12.31 -5.91
N LEU A 63 0.41 12.14 -5.12
CA LEU A 63 0.66 10.91 -4.39
C LEU A 63 -0.37 10.71 -3.29
N VAL A 64 -0.98 9.53 -3.25
CA VAL A 64 -1.88 9.13 -2.16
C VAL A 64 -1.02 8.67 -0.99
N LEU A 65 -1.23 9.28 0.18
CA LEU A 65 -0.46 8.99 1.38
C LEU A 65 -1.02 7.79 2.15
N GLY A 66 -0.19 7.19 2.98
CA GLY A 66 -0.54 6.08 3.86
C GLY A 66 0.24 4.82 3.49
N HIS A 67 1.06 4.33 4.43
CA HIS A 67 1.88 3.12 4.22
C HIS A 67 1.91 2.22 5.45
N GLU A 68 1.00 2.45 6.39
CA GLU A 68 0.81 1.60 7.57
C GLU A 68 -0.66 1.24 7.66
N ILE A 69 -1.06 0.17 6.96
CA ILE A 69 -2.46 -0.10 6.67
C ILE A 69 -2.90 -1.35 7.41
N THR A 70 -4.08 -1.29 8.02
CA THR A 70 -4.81 -2.46 8.49
C THR A 70 -6.11 -2.54 7.69
N GLY A 71 -6.38 -3.69 7.11
CA GLY A 71 -7.56 -3.84 6.26
C GLY A 71 -8.03 -5.27 6.14
N GLU A 72 -9.22 -5.42 5.57
CA GLU A 72 -9.81 -6.71 5.26
C GLU A 72 -9.60 -7.02 3.78
N ILE A 73 -9.17 -8.24 3.48
CA ILE A 73 -9.01 -8.68 2.10
C ILE A 73 -10.39 -8.87 1.48
N VAL A 74 -10.66 -8.11 0.42
CA VAL A 74 -11.93 -8.21 -0.32
C VAL A 74 -11.76 -8.87 -1.68
N GLU A 75 -10.55 -8.88 -2.21
CA GLU A 75 -10.21 -9.53 -3.47
C GLU A 75 -8.75 -9.96 -3.43
N LYS A 76 -8.43 -11.12 -3.99
CA LYS A 76 -7.05 -11.62 -4.05
C LYS A 76 -6.73 -12.15 -5.43
N GLY A 77 -5.45 -12.08 -5.80
CA GLY A 77 -4.93 -12.68 -7.01
C GLY A 77 -4.89 -14.21 -6.92
N ARG A 78 -4.79 -14.84 -8.07
CA ARG A 78 -4.82 -16.30 -8.19
C ARG A 78 -3.73 -17.01 -7.38
N ASP A 79 -2.55 -16.40 -7.30
CA ASP A 79 -1.37 -17.05 -6.69
C ASP A 79 -1.18 -16.72 -5.21
N VAL A 80 -2.15 -16.08 -4.58
CA VAL A 80 -2.12 -15.78 -3.14
C VAL A 80 -2.59 -17.03 -2.38
N GLU A 81 -1.68 -17.67 -1.64
CA GLU A 81 -1.93 -18.99 -1.01
C GLU A 81 -2.26 -18.92 0.49
N PHE A 82 -1.56 -18.02 1.21
CA PHE A 82 -1.63 -18.00 2.68
C PHE A 82 -2.65 -17.03 3.24
N LEU A 83 -3.29 -16.26 2.41
CA LEU A 83 -4.29 -15.27 2.79
C LEU A 83 -5.59 -15.57 2.05
N GLY A 84 -6.71 -15.28 2.69
CA GLY A 84 -8.03 -15.49 2.11
C GLY A 84 -8.90 -14.25 2.17
N VAL A 85 -9.89 -14.18 1.30
CA VAL A 85 -10.91 -13.12 1.35
C VAL A 85 -11.61 -13.17 2.71
N GLY A 86 -11.70 -12.02 3.37
CA GLY A 86 -12.25 -11.89 4.70
C GLY A 86 -11.18 -11.81 5.80
N ASP A 87 -9.93 -12.14 5.50
CA ASP A 87 -8.85 -12.02 6.48
C ASP A 87 -8.54 -10.56 6.76
N ILE A 88 -8.27 -10.26 8.02
CA ILE A 88 -7.79 -8.94 8.44
C ILE A 88 -6.27 -8.99 8.51
N VAL A 89 -5.61 -8.10 7.81
CA VAL A 89 -4.16 -8.08 7.68
C VAL A 89 -3.59 -6.70 7.99
N SER A 90 -2.35 -6.69 8.43
CA SER A 90 -1.56 -5.48 8.60
C SER A 90 -0.48 -5.45 7.54
N VAL A 91 -0.35 -4.31 6.85
CA VAL A 91 0.59 -4.16 5.75
C VAL A 91 1.69 -3.17 6.16
N PRO A 92 2.93 -3.65 6.35
CA PRO A 92 4.05 -2.76 6.64
C PRO A 92 4.58 -2.10 5.36
N PHE A 93 5.46 -1.12 5.53
CA PHE A 93 6.13 -0.49 4.40
C PHE A 93 7.18 -1.39 3.75
N ASN A 94 7.65 -2.40 4.46
CA ASN A 94 8.66 -3.32 3.96
C ASN A 94 8.14 -4.16 2.79
N ILE A 95 8.95 -4.28 1.76
CA ILE A 95 8.63 -5.11 0.61
C ILE A 95 9.44 -6.40 0.70
N ALA A 96 8.75 -7.53 0.62
CA ALA A 96 9.38 -8.84 0.73
C ALA A 96 8.69 -9.83 -0.19
N CYS A 97 9.47 -10.64 -0.89
CA CYS A 97 8.93 -11.71 -1.74
C CYS A 97 8.66 -12.99 -0.94
N GLY A 98 9.27 -13.14 0.24
CA GLY A 98 9.13 -14.30 1.11
C GLY A 98 9.95 -15.52 0.68
N ARG A 99 10.61 -15.46 -0.45
CA ARG A 99 11.31 -16.63 -1.05
C ARG A 99 12.78 -16.45 -1.29
N CYS A 100 13.27 -15.21 -1.36
CA CYS A 100 14.67 -14.96 -1.63
C CYS A 100 15.54 -15.24 -0.40
N ARG A 101 16.85 -15.28 -0.63
CA ARG A 101 17.83 -15.53 0.42
C ARG A 101 17.69 -14.56 1.60
N ASN A 102 17.47 -13.29 1.32
CA ASN A 102 17.35 -12.27 2.36
C ASN A 102 16.08 -12.47 3.19
N CYS A 103 14.97 -12.81 2.56
CA CYS A 103 13.73 -13.10 3.27
C CYS A 103 13.87 -14.31 4.19
N ARG A 104 14.54 -15.38 3.72
CA ARG A 104 14.77 -16.59 4.51
C ARG A 104 15.65 -16.35 5.72
N LYS A 105 16.51 -15.34 5.68
CA LYS A 105 17.37 -14.94 6.80
C LYS A 105 16.71 -13.85 7.66
N ALA A 106 15.43 -13.58 7.47
CA ALA A 106 14.69 -12.51 8.12
C ALA A 106 15.24 -11.10 7.85
N GLY A 107 16.05 -10.92 6.79
CA GLY A 107 16.53 -9.61 6.36
C GLY A 107 15.58 -8.98 5.35
N LEU A 108 14.32 -8.77 5.74
CA LEU A 108 13.23 -8.39 4.85
C LEU A 108 13.40 -7.02 4.17
N GLU A 109 14.31 -6.20 4.67
CA GLU A 109 14.59 -4.86 4.10
C GLU A 109 15.43 -4.92 2.82
N PHE A 110 16.06 -6.05 2.56
CA PHE A 110 17.01 -6.22 1.46
C PHE A 110 16.54 -7.31 0.51
N VAL A 111 15.35 -7.12 -0.06
CA VAL A 111 14.75 -8.11 -0.95
C VAL A 111 15.45 -8.08 -2.32
N SER A 112 15.85 -9.26 -2.80
CA SER A 112 16.39 -9.43 -4.15
C SER A 112 15.22 -9.60 -5.13
N MET A 113 15.04 -8.61 -5.97
CA MET A 113 13.96 -8.65 -6.96
C MET A 113 14.51 -8.55 -8.37
#